data_90d3acd3be1d2b1ada46cfa022d4855a
#
_entry.id   90d3acd3be1d2b1ada46cfa022d4855a
#
_cell.length_a   1.000
_cell.length_b   1.000
_cell.length_c   1.000
_cell.angle_alpha   90.00
_cell.angle_beta   90.00
_cell.angle_gamma   90.00
#
_symmetry.space_group_name_H-M   'P 1'
#
loop_
_entity.id
_entity.type
_entity.pdbx_description
1 polymer ?
#
loop_
_entity_poly.entity_id
_entity_poly.type
_entity_poly.pdbx_seq_one_letter_code
_entity_poly.pdbx_strand_id
1 'polypeptide(L)'
;MMPVFLLTTPPGKGAIAVVTLYAERPAEIVQAFFCPKSGRALDSYAPGEIVYGTIFEEDVLVCPVSPNEMEIHCHGSLAAVARLRGFLTEQGAQEITRDEWIDRKGGLKTENQKRA
;
A
#
# COMPACT_ATOMS: atom_id res chain seq x y z
N MET A 1 -3.96 9.80 12.88
CA MET A 1 -4.14 9.70 11.41
C MET A 1 -4.93 8.45 11.08
N MET A 2 -6.00 8.60 10.32
CA MET A 2 -6.77 7.45 9.87
C MET A 2 -6.06 6.78 8.69
N PRO A 3 -5.78 5.48 8.74
CA PRO A 3 -5.16 4.81 7.60
C PRO A 3 -6.09 4.81 6.39
N VAL A 4 -5.51 5.09 5.23
CA VAL A 4 -6.26 5.04 3.97
C VAL A 4 -5.46 4.28 2.93
N PHE A 5 -6.15 3.68 1.98
CA PHE A 5 -5.50 2.98 0.89
C PHE A 5 -6.26 3.19 -0.41
N LEU A 6 -5.57 2.99 -1.51
CA LEU A 6 -6.21 3.06 -2.82
C LEU A 6 -5.47 2.16 -3.80
N LEU A 7 -6.20 1.72 -4.80
CA LEU A 7 -5.61 0.99 -5.91
C LEU A 7 -5.05 2.02 -6.88
N THR A 8 -3.74 1.99 -7.08
CA THR A 8 -3.06 2.96 -7.96
C THR A 8 -2.91 2.46 -9.39
N THR A 9 -3.16 1.16 -9.62
CA THR A 9 -3.20 0.61 -10.97
C THR A 9 -4.55 -0.07 -11.17
N PRO A 10 -5.13 -0.02 -12.37
CA PRO A 10 -6.40 -0.69 -12.62
C PRO A 10 -6.25 -2.20 -12.48
N PRO A 11 -7.22 -2.89 -11.86
CA PRO A 11 -7.20 -4.34 -11.80
C PRO A 11 -7.58 -4.92 -13.15
N GLY A 12 -7.34 -6.21 -13.33
CA GLY A 12 -7.81 -6.95 -14.49
C GLY A 12 -6.69 -7.48 -15.34
N LYS A 13 -6.44 -6.89 -16.46
CA LYS A 13 -5.53 -7.47 -17.45
C LYS A 13 -4.06 -7.35 -17.12
N GLY A 14 -3.73 -6.58 -16.16
CA GLY A 14 -2.35 -6.37 -15.80
C GLY A 14 -1.78 -7.58 -15.10
N ALA A 15 -0.49 -7.73 -15.18
CA ALA A 15 0.19 -8.75 -14.41
C ALA A 15 0.22 -8.36 -12.94
N ILE A 16 0.28 -7.09 -12.63
CA ILE A 16 0.49 -6.60 -11.27
C ILE A 16 -0.48 -5.46 -10.97
N ALA A 17 -1.04 -5.49 -9.77
CA ALA A 17 -1.80 -4.39 -9.22
C ALA A 17 -1.00 -3.77 -8.08
N VAL A 18 -1.06 -2.47 -7.96
CA VAL A 18 -0.37 -1.73 -6.90
C VAL A 18 -1.41 -1.05 -6.02
N VAL A 19 -1.37 -1.37 -4.74
CA VAL A 19 -2.19 -0.71 -3.73
C VAL A 19 -1.27 0.12 -2.85
N THR A 20 -1.61 1.38 -2.68
CA THR A 20 -0.83 2.27 -1.83
C THR A 20 -1.55 2.44 -0.50
N LEU A 21 -0.84 2.23 0.58
CA LEU A 21 -1.33 2.42 1.94
C LEU A 21 -0.65 3.64 2.55
N TYR A 22 -1.44 4.53 3.09
CA TYR A 22 -0.95 5.70 3.79
C TYR A 22 -1.46 5.66 5.22
N ALA A 23 -0.54 5.63 6.17
CA ALA A 23 -0.87 5.47 7.58
C ALA A 23 0.25 6.01 8.44
N GLU A 24 -0.02 6.19 9.71
CA GLU A 24 1.03 6.60 10.64
C GLU A 24 2.12 5.53 10.75
N ARG A 25 1.70 4.25 10.81
CA ARG A 25 2.61 3.11 10.88
C ARG A 25 2.14 2.03 9.94
N PRO A 26 2.39 2.20 8.64
CA PRO A 26 1.85 1.25 7.67
C PRO A 26 2.40 -0.16 7.83
N ALA A 27 3.64 -0.30 8.30
CA ALA A 27 4.22 -1.63 8.49
C ALA A 27 3.44 -2.45 9.52
N GLU A 28 2.93 -1.85 10.56
CA GLU A 28 2.14 -2.57 11.56
C GLU A 28 0.85 -3.12 10.97
N ILE A 29 0.25 -2.35 10.06
CA ILE A 29 -0.98 -2.79 9.40
C ILE A 29 -0.69 -3.96 8.46
N VAL A 30 0.31 -3.82 7.61
CA VAL A 30 0.63 -4.82 6.60
C VAL A 30 1.17 -6.10 7.24
N GLN A 31 1.95 -5.97 8.30
CA GLN A 31 2.53 -7.12 8.98
C GLN A 31 1.48 -8.06 9.56
N ALA A 32 0.26 -7.58 9.79
CA ALA A 32 -0.81 -8.42 10.31
C ALA A 32 -1.18 -9.55 9.33
N PHE A 33 -0.94 -9.37 8.03
CA PHE A 33 -1.34 -10.37 7.03
C PHE A 33 -0.24 -10.70 6.01
N PHE A 34 0.91 -10.06 6.09
CA PHE A 34 2.02 -10.28 5.17
C PHE A 34 3.17 -10.96 5.88
N CYS A 35 3.72 -12.01 5.26
CA CYS A 35 4.84 -12.76 5.79
C CYS A 35 6.08 -12.53 4.93
N PRO A 36 7.04 -11.74 5.40
CA PRO A 36 8.30 -11.57 4.66
C PRO A 36 9.06 -12.89 4.56
N LYS A 37 9.60 -13.18 3.40
CA LYS A 37 10.38 -14.41 3.20
C LYS A 37 11.65 -14.42 4.04
N SER A 38 12.19 -13.26 4.33
CA SER A 38 13.41 -13.16 5.13
C SER A 38 13.21 -13.47 6.60
N GLY A 39 11.96 -13.40 7.07
CA GLY A 39 11.66 -13.52 8.49
C GLY A 39 11.92 -12.26 9.29
N ARG A 40 12.45 -11.22 8.67
CA ARG A 40 12.67 -9.94 9.34
C ARG A 40 11.35 -9.19 9.50
N ALA A 41 11.22 -8.44 10.58
CA ALA A 41 10.05 -7.62 10.79
C ALA A 41 9.91 -6.58 9.67
N LEU A 42 8.70 -6.34 9.22
CA LEU A 42 8.47 -5.44 8.09
C LEU A 42 8.96 -4.01 8.38
N ASP A 43 8.83 -3.57 9.62
CA ASP A 43 9.26 -2.23 10.01
C ASP A 43 10.78 -2.07 10.08
N SER A 44 11.53 -3.16 9.90
CA SER A 44 12.98 -3.10 9.88
C SER A 44 13.55 -2.69 8.52
N TYR A 45 12.71 -2.60 7.50
CA TYR A 45 13.15 -2.24 6.16
C TYR A 45 13.09 -0.73 5.95
N ALA A 46 14.09 -0.23 5.24
CA ALA A 46 14.17 1.20 4.95
C ALA A 46 13.35 1.56 3.71
N PRO A 47 12.93 2.82 3.58
CA PRO A 47 12.31 3.28 2.34
C PRO A 47 13.20 2.98 1.14
N GLY A 48 12.59 2.50 0.06
CA GLY A 48 13.30 2.13 -1.16
C GLY A 48 13.68 0.67 -1.25
N GLU A 49 13.64 -0.08 -0.15
CA GLU A 49 13.86 -1.51 -0.21
C GLU A 49 12.63 -2.24 -0.73
N ILE A 50 12.84 -3.38 -1.32
CA ILE A 50 11.75 -4.24 -1.80
C ILE A 50 11.70 -5.47 -0.91
N VAL A 51 10.54 -5.72 -0.32
CA VAL A 51 10.36 -6.84 0.60
C VAL A 51 9.53 -7.92 -0.08
N TYR A 52 10.14 -9.08 -0.30
CA TYR A 52 9.46 -10.23 -0.88
C TYR A 52 8.76 -11.02 0.23
N GLY A 53 7.56 -11.46 -0.04
CA GLY A 53 6.83 -12.25 0.92
C GLY A 53 5.54 -12.79 0.35
N THR A 54 4.65 -13.22 1.24
CA THR A 54 3.36 -13.79 0.84
C THR A 54 2.23 -13.17 1.63
N ILE A 55 1.09 -13.05 0.97
CA ILE A 55 -0.19 -12.77 1.60
C ILE A 55 -1.09 -13.92 1.19
N PHE A 56 -1.57 -14.69 2.17
CA PHE A 56 -2.47 -15.81 1.93
C PHE A 56 -1.95 -16.73 0.83
N GLU A 57 -0.69 -17.13 0.95
CA GLU A 57 -0.01 -18.05 0.04
C GLU A 57 0.34 -17.47 -1.34
N GLU A 58 -0.04 -16.24 -1.62
CA GLU A 58 0.33 -15.62 -2.89
C GLU A 58 1.56 -14.73 -2.72
N ASP A 59 2.44 -14.77 -3.71
CA ASP A 59 3.64 -13.95 -3.70
C ASP A 59 3.28 -12.49 -3.88
N VAL A 60 3.88 -11.64 -3.04
CA VAL A 60 3.60 -10.22 -3.00
C VAL A 60 4.91 -9.48 -2.75
N LEU A 61 5.01 -8.28 -3.29
CA LEU A 61 6.10 -7.37 -2.99
C LEU A 61 5.56 -6.22 -2.16
N VAL A 62 6.26 -5.87 -1.10
CA VAL A 62 5.93 -4.71 -0.30
C VAL A 62 7.08 -3.74 -0.38
N CYS A 63 6.79 -2.50 -0.71
CA CYS A 63 7.80 -1.47 -0.93
C CYS A 63 7.54 -0.29 -0.01
N PRO A 64 8.30 -0.15 1.08
CA PRO A 64 8.21 1.06 1.88
C PRO A 64 8.64 2.26 1.03
N VAL A 65 7.80 3.29 1.01
CA VAL A 65 8.07 4.51 0.24
C VAL A 65 8.57 5.61 1.16
N SER A 66 7.95 5.72 2.33
CA SER A 66 8.31 6.69 3.35
C SER A 66 7.84 6.13 4.69
N PRO A 67 8.12 6.80 5.81
CA PRO A 67 7.62 6.32 7.09
C PRO A 67 6.10 6.18 7.17
N ASN A 68 5.37 6.88 6.30
CA ASN A 68 3.91 6.89 6.33
C ASN A 68 3.27 6.29 5.08
N GLU A 69 4.06 5.79 4.14
CA GLU A 69 3.53 5.32 2.87
C GLU A 69 4.18 4.00 2.46
N MET A 70 3.36 3.06 2.05
CA MET A 70 3.83 1.73 1.66
C MET A 70 3.04 1.26 0.45
N GLU A 71 3.74 0.69 -0.53
CA GLU A 71 3.09 0.10 -1.69
C GLU A 71 3.08 -1.41 -1.58
N ILE A 72 1.96 -2.00 -1.97
CA ILE A 72 1.82 -3.45 -2.00
C ILE A 72 1.56 -3.85 -3.45
N HIS A 73 2.47 -4.63 -4.01
CA HIS A 73 2.39 -5.09 -5.39
C HIS A 73 1.92 -6.53 -5.38
N CYS A 74 0.71 -6.78 -5.84
CA CYS A 74 0.13 -8.10 -5.84
C CYS A 74 -0.29 -8.50 -7.24
N HIS A 75 -0.75 -9.73 -7.39
CA HIS A 75 -1.28 -10.20 -8.65
C HIS A 75 -2.47 -9.34 -9.07
N GLY A 76 -2.57 -9.02 -10.34
CA GLY A 76 -3.57 -8.08 -10.84
C GLY A 76 -4.97 -8.64 -11.02
N SER A 77 -5.24 -9.87 -10.59
CA SER A 77 -6.58 -10.43 -10.71
C SER A 77 -7.56 -9.72 -9.77
N LEU A 78 -8.83 -9.74 -10.15
CA LEU A 78 -9.86 -9.14 -9.31
C LEU A 78 -9.94 -9.82 -7.94
N ALA A 79 -9.75 -11.14 -7.92
CA ALA A 79 -9.80 -11.89 -6.66
C ALA A 79 -8.68 -11.50 -5.72
N ALA A 80 -7.45 -11.37 -6.24
CA ALA A 80 -6.31 -11.00 -5.40
C ALA A 80 -6.46 -9.58 -4.85
N VAL A 81 -6.91 -8.66 -5.68
CA VAL A 81 -7.12 -7.28 -5.26
C VAL A 81 -8.23 -7.19 -4.22
N ALA A 82 -9.33 -7.92 -4.43
CA ALA A 82 -10.43 -7.93 -3.48
C ALA A 82 -9.99 -8.47 -2.12
N ARG A 83 -9.15 -9.51 -2.13
CA ARG A 83 -8.64 -10.09 -0.89
C ARG A 83 -7.76 -9.09 -0.15
N LEU A 84 -6.89 -8.40 -0.85
CA LEU A 84 -6.03 -7.40 -0.24
C LEU A 84 -6.85 -6.26 0.35
N ARG A 85 -7.86 -5.80 -0.39
CA ARG A 85 -8.77 -4.77 0.13
C ARG A 85 -9.44 -5.21 1.41
N GLY A 86 -9.86 -6.46 1.47
CA GLY A 86 -10.49 -7.02 2.65
C GLY A 86 -9.57 -7.01 3.86
N PHE A 87 -8.32 -7.43 3.66
CA PHE A 87 -7.34 -7.42 4.76
C PHE A 87 -7.09 -6.02 5.27
N LEU A 88 -6.91 -5.07 4.36
CA LEU A 88 -6.66 -3.68 4.77
C LEU A 88 -7.85 -3.10 5.52
N THR A 89 -9.05 -3.37 5.05
CA THR A 89 -10.26 -2.92 5.71
C THR A 89 -10.39 -3.51 7.11
N GLU A 90 -10.07 -4.79 7.26
CA GLU A 90 -10.10 -5.44 8.56
C GLU A 90 -9.12 -4.79 9.54
N GLN A 91 -8.04 -4.25 9.04
CA GLN A 91 -7.05 -3.57 9.88
C GLN A 91 -7.40 -2.10 10.14
N GLY A 92 -8.59 -1.69 9.75
CA GLY A 92 -9.05 -0.34 10.03
C GLY A 92 -8.71 0.69 8.98
N ALA A 93 -8.16 0.28 7.84
CA ALA A 93 -7.86 1.21 6.77
C ALA A 93 -9.11 1.46 5.92
N GLN A 94 -9.26 2.67 5.45
CA GLN A 94 -10.38 3.06 4.62
C GLN A 94 -9.94 3.22 3.18
N GLU A 95 -10.70 2.62 2.26
CA GLU A 95 -10.40 2.81 0.85
C GLU A 95 -10.86 4.19 0.41
N ILE A 96 -9.99 4.88 -0.33
CA ILE A 96 -10.32 6.20 -0.87
C ILE A 96 -10.17 6.17 -2.39
N THR A 97 -10.73 7.17 -3.04
CA THR A 97 -10.60 7.30 -4.49
C THR A 97 -9.28 7.96 -4.83
N ARG A 98 -8.91 7.84 -6.11
CA ARG A 98 -7.73 8.53 -6.61
C ARG A 98 -7.84 10.03 -6.43
N ASP A 99 -9.03 10.57 -6.66
CA ASP A 99 -9.25 12.02 -6.49
C ASP A 99 -9.04 12.45 -5.05
N GLU A 100 -9.57 11.67 -4.10
CA GLU A 100 -9.35 11.96 -2.69
C GLU A 100 -7.87 11.90 -2.31
N TRP A 101 -7.16 10.92 -2.88
CA TRP A 101 -5.73 10.78 -2.65
C TRP A 101 -4.95 11.96 -3.20
N ILE A 102 -5.30 12.39 -4.40
CA ILE A 102 -4.66 13.55 -5.03
C ILE A 102 -4.92 14.80 -4.21
N ASP A 103 -6.14 14.98 -3.72
CA ASP A 103 -6.48 16.12 -2.87
C ASP A 103 -5.62 16.17 -1.61
N ARG A 104 -5.45 15.02 -0.95
CA ARG A 104 -4.64 14.97 0.26
C ARG A 104 -3.19 15.32 0.01
N LYS A 105 -2.59 14.69 -0.99
CA LYS A 105 -1.22 14.99 -1.38
C LYS A 105 -1.13 16.32 -2.08
N GLY A 106 -2.14 16.61 -2.89
CA GLY A 106 -2.19 17.81 -3.69
C GLY A 106 -2.29 19.08 -2.88
N GLY A 107 -2.89 19.01 -1.69
CA GLY A 107 -2.94 20.17 -0.81
C GLY A 107 -1.56 20.69 -0.49
N LEU A 108 -0.62 19.81 -0.20
CA LEU A 108 0.76 20.19 0.05
C LEU A 108 1.49 20.53 -1.24
N LYS A 109 1.29 19.73 -2.27
CA LYS A 109 1.95 19.95 -3.55
C LYS A 109 1.45 21.19 -4.26
N THR A 110 0.17 21.46 -4.14
CA THR A 110 -0.43 22.62 -4.79
C THR A 110 0.21 23.90 -4.27
N GLU A 111 0.43 23.98 -2.98
CA GLU A 111 1.12 25.14 -2.42
C GLU A 111 2.53 25.27 -2.97
N ASN A 112 3.24 24.16 -3.08
CA ASN A 112 4.58 24.17 -3.63
C ASN A 112 4.57 24.59 -5.11
N GLN A 113 3.60 24.10 -5.86
CA GLN A 113 3.48 24.43 -7.26
C GLN A 113 3.15 25.90 -7.47
N LYS A 114 2.31 26.45 -6.62
CA LYS A 114 1.96 27.86 -6.71
C LYS A 114 3.16 28.75 -6.44
N ARG A 115 4.07 28.28 -5.63
CA ARG A 115 5.30 29.02 -5.34
C ARG A 115 6.37 28.85 -6.39
N ALA A 116 6.23 27.82 -7.20
CA ALA A 116 7.15 27.59 -8.28
C ALA A 116 6.71 28.35 -9.53
#